data_2ecb52d56fb37826e2ae29bc8fbb7cae
#
_entry.id   2ecb52d56fb37826e2ae29bc8fbb7cae
#
_cell.length_a   1.000
_cell.length_b   1.000
_cell.length_c   1.000
_cell.angle_alpha   90.00
_cell.angle_beta   90.00
_cell.angle_gamma   90.00
#
_symmetry.space_group_name_H-M   'P 1'
#
loop_
_entity.id
_entity.type
_entity.pdbx_description
1 polymer ?
#
loop_
_entity_poly.entity_id
_entity_poly.type
_entity_poly.pdbx_seq_one_letter_code
_entity_poly.pdbx_strand_id
1 'polypeptide(L)'
;MKTVFFTGFPGFLGSELLPRILKRSPEATALCLVQPKFAPLARERARPLGDRVRIVEGDIAAPLDVPIGDVSEVFHLAAIYDLSVSRERGMKINVEGTRHVLDFAERCRSLQRFHYVSTCYVSGRYEGVFREDDLDVGQRFNNFYEETKFLAEVEVRNRTGLPATIYRPSVVVGDSTTGATQKFDGPYYVIQWILRQPRVAVLPVVGRPRRYRFNVVPRDFIIDAIDHLSARSDSLRKCYQLADPDPLTVDETLEVIARASHRRVIRIPLSRSVAKFAIDHVPGVYRLLRIPAGAVDYFVHPTLYDTANTQLDLPLRVPRFADYAARLVEFAAAHPEISASAMA
;
A
#
# COMPACT_ATOMS: atom_id res chain seq x y z
N MET A 1 11.57 13.15 26.32
CA MET A 1 11.58 11.77 25.75
C MET A 1 10.78 11.81 24.46
N LYS A 2 11.28 11.31 23.36
CA LYS A 2 10.60 11.38 22.05
C LYS A 2 9.47 10.35 22.00
N THR A 3 8.22 10.79 21.84
CA THR A 3 7.07 9.88 21.68
C THR A 3 6.60 9.89 20.23
N VAL A 4 6.52 8.71 19.62
CA VAL A 4 5.96 8.49 18.28
C VAL A 4 4.53 7.99 18.43
N PHE A 5 3.55 8.72 17.91
CA PHE A 5 2.20 8.21 17.77
C PHE A 5 2.07 7.45 16.45
N PHE A 6 1.58 6.22 16.50
CA PHE A 6 1.58 5.32 15.36
C PHE A 6 0.21 4.68 15.12
N THR A 7 -0.31 4.80 13.92
CA THR A 7 -1.51 4.08 13.49
C THR A 7 -1.16 3.10 12.36
N GLY A 8 -1.89 1.99 12.27
CA GLY A 8 -1.64 0.97 11.25
C GLY A 8 -0.70 -0.17 11.70
N PHE A 9 -0.32 -0.21 12.99
CA PHE A 9 0.25 -1.40 13.62
C PHE A 9 -0.91 -2.27 14.18
N PRO A 10 -0.90 -3.59 14.02
CA PRO A 10 0.12 -4.47 13.48
C PRO A 10 -0.06 -4.81 11.99
N GLY A 11 -0.42 -3.83 11.15
CA GLY A 11 -0.67 -4.01 9.72
C GLY A 11 0.59 -4.36 8.89
N PHE A 12 0.40 -4.57 7.59
CA PHE A 12 1.41 -5.07 6.65
C PHE A 12 2.69 -4.23 6.62
N LEU A 13 2.56 -2.89 6.51
CA LEU A 13 3.71 -2.00 6.55
C LEU A 13 4.10 -1.64 7.99
N GLY A 14 3.10 -1.41 8.86
CA GLY A 14 3.34 -0.95 10.22
C GLY A 14 4.13 -1.93 11.08
N SER A 15 3.95 -3.24 10.87
CA SER A 15 4.70 -4.28 11.61
C SER A 15 6.20 -4.26 11.34
N GLU A 16 6.62 -3.83 10.16
CA GLU A 16 8.02 -3.76 9.77
C GLU A 16 8.61 -2.37 10.00
N LEU A 17 7.81 -1.31 9.80
CA LEU A 17 8.28 0.06 9.93
C LEU A 17 8.51 0.47 11.38
N LEU A 18 7.61 0.13 12.29
CA LEU A 18 7.72 0.51 13.71
C LEU A 18 9.04 0.05 14.35
N PRO A 19 9.49 -1.22 14.19
CA PRO A 19 10.80 -1.65 14.70
C PRO A 19 11.98 -0.86 14.13
N ARG A 20 11.92 -0.46 12.84
CA ARG A 20 12.98 0.35 12.20
C ARG A 20 13.06 1.74 12.82
N ILE A 21 11.92 2.41 12.99
CA ILE A 21 11.85 3.74 13.63
C ILE A 21 12.43 3.68 15.06
N LEU A 22 12.03 2.69 15.85
CA LEU A 22 12.54 2.54 17.22
C LEU A 22 14.02 2.16 17.24
N LYS A 23 14.52 1.38 16.28
CA LYS A 23 15.95 1.03 16.19
C LYS A 23 16.82 2.25 15.93
N ARG A 24 16.40 3.17 15.03
CA ARG A 24 17.18 4.39 14.76
C ARG A 24 17.07 5.45 15.86
N SER A 25 16.05 5.37 16.72
CA SER A 25 15.82 6.28 17.85
C SER A 25 15.69 5.48 19.15
N PRO A 26 16.83 5.07 19.77
CA PRO A 26 16.80 4.16 20.93
C PRO A 26 16.06 4.72 22.15
N GLU A 27 16.04 6.06 22.32
CA GLU A 27 15.35 6.78 23.41
C GLU A 27 13.87 7.01 23.12
N ALA A 28 13.39 6.71 21.90
CA ALA A 28 12.01 6.92 21.54
C ALA A 28 11.08 5.81 22.06
N THR A 29 9.87 6.21 22.42
CA THR A 29 8.75 5.30 22.71
C THR A 29 7.67 5.46 21.66
N ALA A 30 6.89 4.42 21.44
CA ALA A 30 5.77 4.43 20.50
C ALA A 30 4.45 4.22 21.21
N LEU A 31 3.48 5.07 20.89
CA LEU A 31 2.09 4.94 21.29
C LEU A 31 1.29 4.46 20.05
N CYS A 32 0.93 3.20 20.03
CA CYS A 32 0.24 2.59 18.89
C CYS A 32 -1.27 2.55 19.14
N LEU A 33 -2.05 3.27 18.31
CA LEU A 33 -3.51 3.18 18.31
C LEU A 33 -3.94 1.95 17.51
N VAL A 34 -4.64 1.03 18.15
CA VAL A 34 -5.00 -0.27 17.60
C VAL A 34 -6.47 -0.57 17.88
N GLN A 35 -7.20 -1.02 16.86
CA GLN A 35 -8.57 -1.48 17.07
C GLN A 35 -8.60 -2.65 18.07
N PRO A 36 -9.61 -2.75 18.96
CA PRO A 36 -9.69 -3.79 19.98
C PRO A 36 -9.55 -5.22 19.43
N LYS A 37 -10.13 -5.48 18.24
CA LYS A 37 -10.04 -6.79 17.56
C LYS A 37 -8.60 -7.22 17.21
N PHE A 38 -7.69 -6.27 17.03
CA PHE A 38 -6.29 -6.53 16.70
C PHE A 38 -5.33 -6.35 17.89
N ALA A 39 -5.83 -5.92 19.04
CA ALA A 39 -4.99 -5.66 20.22
C ALA A 39 -4.22 -6.90 20.72
N PRO A 40 -4.78 -8.12 20.73
CA PRO A 40 -4.01 -9.32 21.09
C PRO A 40 -2.80 -9.56 20.16
N LEU A 41 -3.01 -9.48 18.83
CA LEU A 41 -1.95 -9.62 17.83
C LEU A 41 -0.91 -8.49 17.95
N ALA A 42 -1.36 -7.26 18.20
CA ALA A 42 -0.46 -6.12 18.37
C ALA A 42 0.43 -6.29 19.60
N ARG A 43 -0.11 -6.74 20.73
CA ARG A 43 0.68 -7.02 21.93
C ARG A 43 1.70 -8.15 21.72
N GLU A 44 1.30 -9.20 20.98
CA GLU A 44 2.22 -10.29 20.61
C GLU A 44 3.39 -9.76 19.77
N ARG A 45 3.10 -9.02 18.69
CA ARG A 45 4.12 -8.45 17.80
C ARG A 45 4.98 -7.37 18.45
N ALA A 46 4.47 -6.69 19.47
CA ALA A 46 5.20 -5.70 20.23
C ALA A 46 6.17 -6.30 21.26
N ARG A 47 6.02 -7.56 21.67
CA ARG A 47 6.88 -8.20 22.71
C ARG A 47 8.38 -8.02 22.48
N PRO A 48 8.93 -8.22 21.26
CA PRO A 48 10.37 -8.04 21.01
C PRO A 48 10.85 -6.59 21.18
N LEU A 49 9.94 -5.62 21.17
CA LEU A 49 10.23 -4.18 21.31
C LEU A 49 10.18 -3.69 22.76
N GLY A 50 9.74 -4.58 23.69
CA GLY A 50 9.69 -4.32 25.12
C GLY A 50 8.76 -3.16 25.51
N ASP A 51 9.09 -2.50 26.61
CA ASP A 51 8.29 -1.40 27.19
C ASP A 51 8.30 -0.12 26.33
N ARG A 52 9.05 -0.10 25.25
CA ARG A 52 9.06 1.04 24.33
C ARG A 52 7.79 1.13 23.45
N VAL A 53 6.96 0.10 23.41
CA VAL A 53 5.71 0.11 22.66
C VAL A 53 4.51 -0.04 23.59
N ARG A 54 3.70 1.00 23.63
CA ARG A 54 2.42 1.02 24.36
C ARG A 54 1.27 0.88 23.36
N ILE A 55 0.45 -0.15 23.54
CA ILE A 55 -0.77 -0.34 22.76
C ILE A 55 -1.93 0.38 23.47
N VAL A 56 -2.59 1.27 22.73
CA VAL A 56 -3.82 1.94 23.12
C VAL A 56 -4.95 1.43 22.24
N GLU A 57 -5.98 0.88 22.87
CA GLU A 57 -7.15 0.41 22.14
C GLU A 57 -8.02 1.60 21.72
N GLY A 58 -8.39 1.65 20.43
CA GLY A 58 -9.23 2.69 19.87
C GLY A 58 -9.37 2.53 18.36
N ASP A 59 -10.18 3.39 17.75
CA ASP A 59 -10.45 3.38 16.31
C ASP A 59 -10.35 4.80 15.75
N ILE A 60 -9.64 4.98 14.64
CA ILE A 60 -9.57 6.26 13.93
C ILE A 60 -10.94 6.71 13.40
N ALA A 61 -11.90 5.79 13.23
CA ALA A 61 -13.28 6.11 12.82
C ALA A 61 -14.08 6.95 13.85
N ALA A 62 -13.48 7.26 15.01
CA ALA A 62 -14.03 8.15 16.03
C ALA A 62 -12.97 9.18 16.46
N PRO A 63 -13.38 10.32 17.04
CA PRO A 63 -12.44 11.30 17.62
C PRO A 63 -11.48 10.63 18.61
N LEU A 64 -10.19 11.00 18.51
CA LEU A 64 -9.16 10.35 19.31
C LEU A 64 -9.11 10.94 20.74
N ASP A 65 -9.51 10.13 21.70
CA ASP A 65 -9.33 10.39 23.14
C ASP A 65 -8.10 9.62 23.63
N VAL A 66 -6.94 10.09 23.21
CA VAL A 66 -5.64 9.47 23.53
C VAL A 66 -4.79 10.51 24.26
N PRO A 67 -4.01 10.11 25.29
CA PRO A 67 -3.10 11.02 25.95
C PRO A 67 -2.12 11.67 24.95
N ILE A 68 -2.12 12.99 24.88
CA ILE A 68 -1.28 13.73 23.92
C ILE A 68 0.18 13.62 24.29
N GLY A 69 0.51 13.70 25.60
CA GLY A 69 1.88 13.63 26.12
C GLY A 69 2.86 14.48 25.30
N ASP A 70 4.11 14.03 25.22
CA ASP A 70 5.17 14.66 24.42
C ASP A 70 5.28 14.05 23.02
N VAL A 71 4.14 13.89 22.31
CA VAL A 71 4.14 13.36 20.93
C VAL A 71 4.89 14.33 20.03
N SER A 72 6.00 13.85 19.49
CA SER A 72 6.88 14.61 18.59
C SER A 72 6.78 14.16 17.13
N GLU A 73 6.35 12.96 16.89
CA GLU A 73 6.14 12.43 15.54
C GLU A 73 4.83 11.65 15.46
N VAL A 74 4.13 11.76 14.35
CA VAL A 74 2.94 10.97 14.02
C VAL A 74 3.21 10.18 12.73
N PHE A 75 3.00 8.86 12.77
CA PHE A 75 2.98 8.00 11.60
C PHE A 75 1.56 7.49 11.38
N HIS A 76 0.92 7.97 10.32
CA HIS A 76 -0.43 7.59 9.97
C HIS A 76 -0.45 6.65 8.77
N LEU A 77 -0.52 5.32 9.06
CA LEU A 77 -0.59 4.25 8.07
C LEU A 77 -1.96 3.54 8.07
N ALA A 78 -2.77 3.76 9.10
CA ALA A 78 -4.08 3.12 9.19
C ALA A 78 -4.99 3.58 8.05
N ALA A 79 -5.50 2.63 7.30
CA ALA A 79 -6.48 2.81 6.24
C ALA A 79 -7.18 1.48 5.97
N ILE A 80 -8.38 1.52 5.40
CA ILE A 80 -8.95 0.34 4.79
C ILE A 80 -8.44 0.22 3.36
N TYR A 81 -7.75 -0.90 3.07
CA TYR A 81 -7.30 -1.26 1.74
C TYR A 81 -8.13 -2.44 1.22
N ASP A 82 -9.21 -2.13 0.53
CA ASP A 82 -10.10 -3.09 -0.12
C ASP A 82 -10.67 -2.45 -1.39
N LEU A 83 -10.41 -3.05 -2.55
CA LEU A 83 -10.87 -2.54 -3.84
C LEU A 83 -12.39 -2.64 -4.03
N SER A 84 -13.06 -3.41 -3.18
CA SER A 84 -14.51 -3.59 -3.13
C SER A 84 -15.19 -2.84 -1.97
N VAL A 85 -14.44 -2.01 -1.26
CA VAL A 85 -14.99 -1.23 -0.12
C VAL A 85 -16.16 -0.36 -0.57
N SER A 86 -17.23 -0.29 0.25
CA SER A 86 -18.29 0.66 0.02
C SER A 86 -17.81 2.10 0.22
N ARG A 87 -18.39 3.06 -0.51
CA ARG A 87 -18.02 4.48 -0.37
C ARG A 87 -18.18 4.97 1.06
N GLU A 88 -19.29 4.62 1.70
CA GLU A 88 -19.57 5.00 3.09
C GLU A 88 -18.47 4.53 4.05
N ARG A 89 -18.09 3.24 3.98
CA ARG A 89 -17.03 2.68 4.84
C ARG A 89 -15.67 3.28 4.52
N GLY A 90 -15.37 3.51 3.24
CA GLY A 90 -14.15 4.17 2.81
C GLY A 90 -14.06 5.63 3.32
N MET A 91 -15.16 6.40 3.21
CA MET A 91 -15.25 7.76 3.74
C MET A 91 -15.03 7.79 5.25
N LYS A 92 -15.72 6.93 5.99
CA LYS A 92 -15.63 6.88 7.45
C LYS A 92 -14.21 6.55 7.94
N ILE A 93 -13.53 5.59 7.29
CA ILE A 93 -12.22 5.13 7.79
C ILE A 93 -11.08 5.95 7.17
N ASN A 94 -11.04 6.11 5.84
CA ASN A 94 -9.91 6.75 5.19
C ASN A 94 -9.97 8.28 5.32
N VAL A 95 -11.14 8.90 5.19
CA VAL A 95 -11.28 10.37 5.20
C VAL A 95 -11.51 10.90 6.60
N GLU A 96 -12.61 10.49 7.25
CA GLU A 96 -12.93 10.96 8.62
C GLU A 96 -11.89 10.47 9.62
N GLY A 97 -11.43 9.20 9.48
CA GLY A 97 -10.35 8.67 10.30
C GLY A 97 -9.05 9.47 10.16
N THR A 98 -8.69 9.89 8.95
CA THR A 98 -7.54 10.77 8.73
C THR A 98 -7.77 12.14 9.37
N ARG A 99 -8.98 12.74 9.28
CA ARG A 99 -9.29 13.99 10.00
C ARG A 99 -9.07 13.87 11.49
N HIS A 100 -9.58 12.81 12.12
CA HIS A 100 -9.40 12.61 13.56
C HIS A 100 -7.92 12.51 13.96
N VAL A 101 -7.09 11.88 13.14
CA VAL A 101 -5.64 11.82 13.37
C VAL A 101 -4.97 13.18 13.15
N LEU A 102 -5.42 13.96 12.17
CA LEU A 102 -4.95 15.34 11.96
C LEU A 102 -5.34 16.26 13.11
N ASP A 103 -6.59 16.20 13.58
CA ASP A 103 -7.09 16.98 14.73
C ASP A 103 -6.33 16.60 16.01
N PHE A 104 -5.98 15.33 16.18
CA PHE A 104 -5.09 14.89 17.26
C PHE A 104 -3.69 15.48 17.11
N ALA A 105 -3.11 15.43 15.92
CA ALA A 105 -1.77 15.95 15.64
C ALA A 105 -1.67 17.46 15.88
N GLU A 106 -2.69 18.24 15.53
CA GLU A 106 -2.74 19.69 15.79
C GLU A 106 -2.76 20.04 17.29
N ARG A 107 -3.27 19.15 18.14
CA ARG A 107 -3.24 19.31 19.60
C ARG A 107 -1.87 19.00 20.22
N CYS A 108 -0.99 18.30 19.49
CA CYS A 108 0.34 17.91 19.97
C CYS A 108 1.31 19.09 19.90
N ARG A 109 1.52 19.79 21.01
CA ARG A 109 2.37 21.01 21.07
C ARG A 109 3.85 20.77 20.69
N SER A 110 4.34 19.55 20.90
CA SER A 110 5.73 19.15 20.60
C SER A 110 5.89 18.52 19.23
N LEU A 111 4.85 18.53 18.39
CA LEU A 111 4.87 17.88 17.08
C LEU A 111 5.90 18.49 16.14
N GLN A 112 6.85 17.68 15.68
CA GLN A 112 7.89 18.04 14.72
C GLN A 112 7.62 17.49 13.34
N ARG A 113 6.94 16.33 13.23
CA ARG A 113 6.75 15.59 11.98
C ARG A 113 5.41 14.88 11.96
N PHE A 114 4.74 14.96 10.80
CA PHE A 114 3.56 14.18 10.49
C PHE A 114 3.83 13.36 9.21
N HIS A 115 3.83 12.04 9.29
CA HIS A 115 4.10 11.13 8.20
C HIS A 115 2.81 10.45 7.76
N TYR A 116 2.37 10.72 6.53
CA TYR A 116 1.16 10.14 5.97
C TYR A 116 1.45 9.15 4.86
N VAL A 117 0.98 7.93 4.99
CA VAL A 117 1.06 6.92 3.92
C VAL A 117 -0.21 6.97 3.08
N SER A 118 -0.06 7.53 1.88
CA SER A 118 -1.07 7.60 0.83
C SER A 118 -0.92 6.43 -0.16
N THR A 119 -1.14 6.66 -1.43
CA THR A 119 -0.91 5.71 -2.53
C THR A 119 -0.70 6.45 -3.84
N CYS A 120 0.06 5.88 -4.77
CA CYS A 120 0.15 6.40 -6.15
C CYS A 120 -1.22 6.42 -6.85
N TYR A 121 -2.15 5.57 -6.43
CA TYR A 121 -3.48 5.44 -7.03
C TYR A 121 -4.45 6.60 -6.73
N VAL A 122 -4.03 7.63 -5.96
CA VAL A 122 -4.74 8.92 -5.91
C VAL A 122 -4.80 9.59 -7.28
N SER A 123 -3.93 9.20 -8.21
CA SER A 123 -3.95 9.60 -9.62
C SER A 123 -5.20 9.14 -10.39
N GLY A 124 -5.94 8.14 -9.88
CA GLY A 124 -7.11 7.60 -10.56
C GLY A 124 -6.82 7.20 -12.01
N ARG A 125 -7.66 7.69 -12.93
CA ARG A 125 -7.54 7.42 -14.38
C ARG A 125 -6.82 8.53 -15.14
N TYR A 126 -5.90 9.23 -14.52
CA TYR A 126 -5.12 10.25 -15.20
C TYR A 126 -4.27 9.62 -16.30
N GLU A 127 -4.34 10.15 -17.54
CA GLU A 127 -3.51 9.69 -18.64
C GLU A 127 -2.27 10.57 -18.75
N GLY A 128 -1.10 9.99 -18.52
CA GLY A 128 0.18 10.69 -18.57
C GLY A 128 1.05 10.50 -17.35
N VAL A 129 1.97 11.40 -17.11
CA VAL A 129 2.89 11.39 -15.97
C VAL A 129 2.27 12.19 -14.82
N PHE A 130 1.92 11.50 -13.75
CA PHE A 130 1.42 12.10 -12.50
C PHE A 130 2.61 12.46 -11.63
N ARG A 131 2.77 13.74 -11.31
CA ARG A 131 3.89 14.25 -10.56
C ARG A 131 3.69 14.13 -9.05
N GLU A 132 4.78 14.22 -8.29
CA GLU A 132 4.73 14.16 -6.83
C GLU A 132 3.94 15.32 -6.23
N ASP A 133 3.95 16.50 -6.87
CA ASP A 133 3.18 17.66 -6.43
C ASP A 133 1.71 17.65 -6.91
N ASP A 134 1.39 16.85 -7.92
CA ASP A 134 0.03 16.72 -8.41
C ASP A 134 -0.87 16.04 -7.36
N LEU A 135 -2.12 16.46 -7.28
CA LEU A 135 -3.16 15.78 -6.52
C LEU A 135 -4.49 15.89 -7.26
N ASP A 136 -5.12 17.08 -7.30
CA ASP A 136 -6.38 17.28 -8.01
C ASP A 136 -6.07 17.80 -9.42
N VAL A 137 -6.19 16.92 -10.39
CA VAL A 137 -6.03 17.21 -11.83
C VAL A 137 -7.30 16.89 -12.61
N GLY A 138 -8.46 16.79 -11.91
CA GLY A 138 -9.76 16.47 -12.50
C GLY A 138 -9.90 14.99 -12.87
N GLN A 139 -9.14 14.10 -12.28
CA GLN A 139 -9.16 12.67 -12.57
C GLN A 139 -10.42 11.98 -12.04
N ARG A 140 -10.81 10.88 -12.71
CA ARG A 140 -11.84 9.95 -12.24
C ARG A 140 -11.19 8.75 -11.56
N PHE A 141 -11.88 8.13 -10.63
CA PHE A 141 -11.39 6.97 -9.88
C PHE A 141 -11.97 5.65 -10.42
N ASN A 142 -11.24 4.56 -10.25
CA ASN A 142 -11.70 3.23 -10.62
C ASN A 142 -12.61 2.61 -9.54
N ASN A 143 -12.38 2.96 -8.29
CA ASN A 143 -13.08 2.43 -7.12
C ASN A 143 -13.07 3.43 -5.97
N PHE A 144 -13.83 3.12 -4.92
CA PHE A 144 -13.94 4.00 -3.75
C PHE A 144 -12.71 4.00 -2.85
N TYR A 145 -11.82 3.01 -2.96
CA TYR A 145 -10.54 3.07 -2.28
C TYR A 145 -9.68 4.21 -2.83
N GLU A 146 -9.52 4.30 -4.15
CA GLU A 146 -8.78 5.39 -4.80
C GLU A 146 -9.37 6.77 -4.45
N GLU A 147 -10.70 6.91 -4.59
CA GLU A 147 -11.43 8.15 -4.26
C GLU A 147 -11.19 8.56 -2.82
N THR A 148 -11.36 7.64 -1.86
CA THR A 148 -11.26 8.00 -0.44
C THR A 148 -9.83 8.23 0.03
N LYS A 149 -8.84 7.58 -0.59
CA LYS A 149 -7.42 7.89 -0.35
C LYS A 149 -7.03 9.24 -0.92
N PHE A 150 -7.57 9.62 -2.10
CA PHE A 150 -7.41 10.96 -2.65
C PHE A 150 -8.01 12.01 -1.71
N LEU A 151 -9.26 11.85 -1.28
CA LEU A 151 -9.92 12.79 -0.37
C LEU A 151 -9.18 12.90 0.97
N ALA A 152 -8.68 11.79 1.49
CA ALA A 152 -7.86 11.81 2.71
C ALA A 152 -6.54 12.58 2.53
N GLU A 153 -5.89 12.47 1.36
CA GLU A 153 -4.68 13.25 1.07
C GLU A 153 -5.00 14.74 0.90
N VAL A 154 -6.17 15.10 0.36
CA VAL A 154 -6.68 16.49 0.34
C VAL A 154 -6.77 17.04 1.76
N GLU A 155 -7.32 16.27 2.72
CA GLU A 155 -7.38 16.68 4.13
C GLU A 155 -5.98 16.95 4.71
N VAL A 156 -5.01 16.07 4.41
CA VAL A 156 -3.63 16.25 4.89
C VAL A 156 -3.00 17.51 4.29
N ARG A 157 -3.16 17.75 2.98
CA ARG A 157 -2.58 18.93 2.30
C ARG A 157 -3.23 20.24 2.74
N ASN A 158 -4.50 20.21 3.12
CA ASN A 158 -5.22 21.39 3.62
C ASN A 158 -4.76 21.81 5.02
N ARG A 159 -4.14 20.92 5.80
CA ARG A 159 -3.57 21.26 7.12
C ARG A 159 -2.16 21.86 6.98
N THR A 160 -2.07 23.03 6.35
CA THR A 160 -0.79 23.71 6.03
C THR A 160 0.08 24.01 7.23
N GLY A 161 -0.50 24.10 8.45
CA GLY A 161 0.22 24.26 9.71
C GLY A 161 0.97 23.01 10.17
N LEU A 162 0.59 21.82 9.70
CA LEU A 162 1.24 20.59 10.08
C LEU A 162 2.52 20.34 9.25
N PRO A 163 3.60 19.84 9.90
CA PRO A 163 4.85 19.49 9.23
C PRO A 163 4.74 18.13 8.51
N ALA A 164 3.85 18.04 7.51
CA ALA A 164 3.50 16.78 6.86
C ALA A 164 4.51 16.36 5.79
N THR A 165 4.83 15.07 5.74
CA THR A 165 5.50 14.37 4.62
C THR A 165 4.58 13.27 4.13
N ILE A 166 4.36 13.21 2.82
CA ILE A 166 3.42 12.27 2.19
C ILE A 166 4.20 11.21 1.43
N TYR A 167 3.86 9.95 1.64
CA TYR A 167 4.42 8.81 0.92
C TYR A 167 3.32 8.15 0.09
N ARG A 168 3.56 7.97 -1.20
CA ARG A 168 2.65 7.33 -2.14
C ARG A 168 3.26 6.03 -2.67
N PRO A 169 3.11 4.90 -1.96
CA PRO A 169 3.49 3.61 -2.52
C PRO A 169 2.68 3.27 -3.77
N SER A 170 3.31 2.58 -4.72
CA SER A 170 2.61 1.90 -5.81
C SER A 170 2.05 0.54 -5.32
N VAL A 171 1.87 -0.47 -6.18
CA VAL A 171 1.44 -1.81 -5.72
C VAL A 171 2.54 -2.45 -4.90
N VAL A 172 2.32 -2.57 -3.59
CA VAL A 172 3.29 -3.17 -2.67
C VAL A 172 3.08 -4.68 -2.61
N VAL A 173 4.14 -5.42 -2.90
CA VAL A 173 4.17 -6.89 -2.80
C VAL A 173 5.02 -7.35 -1.62
N GLY A 174 5.26 -8.65 -1.51
CA GLY A 174 6.09 -9.24 -0.47
C GLY A 174 7.53 -8.72 -0.47
N ASP A 175 8.28 -9.19 0.50
CA ASP A 175 9.69 -8.89 0.68
C ASP A 175 10.54 -9.39 -0.49
N SER A 176 11.47 -8.58 -1.00
CA SER A 176 12.26 -8.91 -2.18
C SER A 176 13.26 -10.04 -1.95
N THR A 177 13.61 -10.31 -0.70
CA THR A 177 14.59 -11.35 -0.33
C THR A 177 13.94 -12.69 0.02
N THR A 178 12.77 -12.66 0.64
CA THR A 178 12.08 -13.86 1.17
C THR A 178 10.78 -14.18 0.44
N GLY A 179 10.21 -13.23 -0.31
CA GLY A 179 8.87 -13.33 -0.88
C GLY A 179 7.74 -13.14 0.13
N ALA A 180 8.04 -13.03 1.42
CA ALA A 180 7.06 -13.05 2.50
C ALA A 180 6.06 -11.90 2.43
N THR A 181 4.77 -12.24 2.50
CA THR A 181 3.66 -11.29 2.54
C THR A 181 2.56 -11.80 3.46
N GLN A 182 1.68 -10.90 3.87
CA GLN A 182 0.51 -11.21 4.69
C GLN A 182 -0.78 -11.27 3.87
N LYS A 183 -0.72 -10.88 2.58
CA LYS A 183 -1.90 -10.75 1.72
C LYS A 183 -1.51 -11.03 0.26
N PHE A 184 -2.37 -11.74 -0.45
CA PHE A 184 -2.21 -12.02 -1.87
C PHE A 184 -3.15 -11.17 -2.72
N ASP A 185 -2.70 -9.96 -3.07
CA ASP A 185 -3.38 -9.05 -4.00
C ASP A 185 -2.45 -8.58 -5.13
N GLY A 186 -2.90 -7.66 -5.98
CA GLY A 186 -2.11 -7.19 -7.12
C GLY A 186 -1.65 -8.34 -8.03
N PRO A 187 -0.32 -8.52 -8.25
CA PRO A 187 0.20 -9.58 -9.12
C PRO A 187 -0.05 -10.99 -8.60
N TYR A 188 -0.33 -11.15 -7.29
CA TYR A 188 -0.61 -12.46 -6.71
C TYR A 188 -1.88 -13.10 -7.26
N TYR A 189 -2.86 -12.32 -7.75
CA TYR A 189 -4.01 -12.89 -8.45
C TYR A 189 -3.57 -13.70 -9.66
N VAL A 190 -2.64 -13.17 -10.45
CA VAL A 190 -2.08 -13.86 -11.63
C VAL A 190 -1.21 -15.03 -11.20
N ILE A 191 -0.35 -14.85 -10.21
CA ILE A 191 0.52 -15.91 -9.66
C ILE A 191 -0.33 -17.09 -9.20
N GLN A 192 -1.32 -16.86 -8.36
CA GLN A 192 -2.20 -17.93 -7.87
C GLN A 192 -3.00 -18.60 -8.99
N TRP A 193 -3.48 -17.81 -9.96
CA TRP A 193 -4.20 -18.36 -11.10
C TRP A 193 -3.32 -19.32 -11.93
N ILE A 194 -2.08 -18.94 -12.19
CA ILE A 194 -1.12 -19.77 -12.91
C ILE A 194 -0.75 -21.02 -12.10
N LEU A 195 -0.48 -20.89 -10.79
CA LEU A 195 -0.07 -22.00 -9.93
C LEU A 195 -1.15 -23.09 -9.76
N ARG A 196 -2.44 -22.72 -9.83
CA ARG A 196 -3.57 -23.67 -9.75
C ARG A 196 -3.74 -24.53 -11.00
N GLN A 197 -3.07 -24.19 -12.10
CA GLN A 197 -3.18 -24.89 -13.38
C GLN A 197 -2.00 -25.84 -13.60
N PRO A 198 -2.11 -26.82 -14.49
CA PRO A 198 -1.00 -27.73 -14.82
C PRO A 198 0.13 -27.01 -15.54
N ARG A 199 1.11 -27.77 -16.07
CA ARG A 199 2.30 -27.21 -16.75
C ARG A 199 1.99 -26.21 -17.87
N VAL A 200 0.82 -26.33 -18.50
CA VAL A 200 0.30 -25.36 -19.47
C VAL A 200 -0.87 -24.65 -18.83
N ALA A 201 -0.70 -23.37 -18.58
CA ALA A 201 -1.71 -22.52 -17.96
C ALA A 201 -2.35 -21.60 -19.02
N VAL A 202 -3.66 -21.38 -18.91
CA VAL A 202 -4.40 -20.42 -19.72
C VAL A 202 -4.66 -19.16 -18.90
N LEU A 203 -4.27 -18.01 -19.42
CA LEU A 203 -4.45 -16.71 -18.75
C LEU A 203 -5.25 -15.75 -19.63
N PRO A 204 -6.46 -15.34 -19.20
CA PRO A 204 -7.15 -14.22 -19.85
C PRO A 204 -6.38 -12.93 -19.60
N VAL A 205 -6.05 -12.19 -20.66
CA VAL A 205 -5.30 -10.94 -20.61
C VAL A 205 -6.18 -9.81 -21.09
N VAL A 206 -6.35 -8.79 -20.23
CA VAL A 206 -7.29 -7.71 -20.47
C VAL A 206 -6.63 -6.54 -21.19
N GLY A 207 -7.30 -5.97 -22.18
CA GLY A 207 -6.91 -4.75 -22.87
C GLY A 207 -5.67 -4.90 -23.74
N ARG A 208 -4.78 -3.90 -23.67
CA ARG A 208 -3.53 -3.84 -24.47
C ARG A 208 -2.30 -3.94 -23.53
N PRO A 209 -1.89 -5.15 -23.12
CA PRO A 209 -0.89 -5.34 -22.05
C PRO A 209 0.48 -4.75 -22.37
N ARG A 210 0.82 -4.55 -23.64
CA ARG A 210 2.07 -3.87 -24.06
C ARG A 210 2.01 -2.35 -23.97
N ARG A 211 0.81 -1.76 -23.83
CA ARG A 211 0.63 -0.31 -23.70
C ARG A 211 0.73 0.17 -22.26
N TYR A 212 0.20 -0.64 -21.33
CA TYR A 212 0.09 -0.25 -19.93
C TYR A 212 1.26 -0.80 -19.12
N ARG A 213 1.75 0.01 -18.19
CA ARG A 213 2.79 -0.39 -17.27
C ARG A 213 2.19 -0.80 -15.93
N PHE A 214 2.79 -1.77 -15.29
CA PHE A 214 2.32 -2.25 -14.00
C PHE A 214 3.38 -1.97 -12.94
N ASN A 215 3.16 -0.92 -12.17
CA ASN A 215 4.13 -0.47 -11.19
C ASN A 215 4.00 -1.28 -9.89
N VAL A 216 5.01 -2.08 -9.61
CA VAL A 216 5.08 -2.99 -8.46
C VAL A 216 6.39 -2.77 -7.73
N VAL A 217 6.31 -2.66 -6.41
CA VAL A 217 7.47 -2.46 -5.54
C VAL A 217 7.44 -3.43 -4.36
N PRO A 218 8.59 -3.92 -3.87
CA PRO A 218 8.62 -4.83 -2.74
C PRO A 218 8.48 -4.07 -1.41
N ARG A 219 7.95 -4.75 -0.40
CA ARG A 219 7.68 -4.19 0.94
C ARG A 219 8.92 -3.63 1.62
N ASP A 220 10.03 -4.36 1.56
CA ASP A 220 11.31 -3.96 2.16
C ASP A 220 11.79 -2.62 1.61
N PHE A 221 11.69 -2.38 0.30
CA PHE A 221 11.99 -1.07 -0.30
C PHE A 221 11.12 0.04 0.29
N ILE A 222 9.81 -0.19 0.43
CA ILE A 222 8.88 0.81 1.00
C ILE A 222 9.24 1.13 2.45
N ILE A 223 9.56 0.11 3.24
CA ILE A 223 9.96 0.29 4.65
C ILE A 223 11.27 1.07 4.76
N ASP A 224 12.28 0.69 3.99
CA ASP A 224 13.58 1.35 3.99
C ASP A 224 13.47 2.80 3.48
N ALA A 225 12.64 3.04 2.46
CA ALA A 225 12.37 4.38 1.93
C ALA A 225 11.68 5.29 2.96
N ILE A 226 10.60 4.83 3.61
CA ILE A 226 9.90 5.62 4.63
C ILE A 226 10.81 5.84 5.84
N ASP A 227 11.55 4.83 6.29
CA ASP A 227 12.49 4.98 7.41
C ASP A 227 13.54 6.05 7.10
N HIS A 228 14.19 5.97 5.93
CA HIS A 228 15.20 6.93 5.50
C HIS A 228 14.63 8.35 5.37
N LEU A 229 13.57 8.51 4.58
CA LEU A 229 12.98 9.83 4.29
C LEU A 229 12.36 10.48 5.53
N SER A 230 11.79 9.69 6.44
CA SER A 230 11.23 10.23 7.69
C SER A 230 12.31 10.75 8.66
N ALA A 231 13.55 10.30 8.53
CA ALA A 231 14.68 10.81 9.33
C ALA A 231 15.27 12.13 8.82
N ARG A 232 15.02 12.49 7.55
CA ARG A 232 15.62 13.67 6.90
C ARG A 232 14.86 14.95 7.24
N SER A 233 15.56 16.01 7.59
CA SER A 233 14.95 17.33 7.85
C SER A 233 14.39 17.99 6.58
N ASP A 234 15.03 17.77 5.45
CA ASP A 234 14.64 18.34 4.14
C ASP A 234 13.51 17.59 3.43
N SER A 235 12.98 16.51 4.01
CA SER A 235 11.77 15.81 3.51
C SER A 235 10.47 16.48 3.98
N LEU A 236 10.54 17.47 4.85
CA LEU A 236 9.39 18.22 5.32
C LEU A 236 8.59 18.83 4.18
N ARG A 237 7.26 18.63 4.23
CA ARG A 237 6.29 19.17 3.25
C ARG A 237 6.47 18.66 1.82
N LYS A 238 7.26 17.59 1.63
CA LYS A 238 7.40 16.91 0.35
C LYS A 238 6.44 15.74 0.23
N CYS A 239 6.12 15.43 -1.02
CA CYS A 239 5.45 14.20 -1.40
C CYS A 239 6.44 13.31 -2.15
N TYR A 240 6.43 12.00 -1.87
CA TYR A 240 7.30 11.01 -2.46
C TYR A 240 6.49 9.91 -3.11
N GLN A 241 6.64 9.71 -4.41
CA GLN A 241 6.08 8.55 -5.10
C GLN A 241 7.05 7.36 -4.98
N LEU A 242 6.75 6.45 -4.05
CA LEU A 242 7.54 5.25 -3.81
C LEU A 242 7.15 4.19 -4.85
N ALA A 243 7.63 4.38 -6.06
CA ALA A 243 7.29 3.63 -7.26
C ALA A 243 8.54 3.31 -8.07
N ASP A 244 8.47 2.28 -8.92
CA ASP A 244 9.52 2.00 -9.89
C ASP A 244 9.51 3.10 -10.97
N PRO A 245 10.62 3.81 -11.21
CA PRO A 245 10.69 4.84 -12.23
C PRO A 245 10.61 4.29 -13.67
N ASP A 246 10.93 3.01 -13.87
CA ASP A 246 10.84 2.32 -15.17
C ASP A 246 10.15 0.96 -15.04
N PRO A 247 8.86 0.96 -14.70
CA PRO A 247 8.12 -0.28 -14.43
C PRO A 247 7.91 -1.08 -15.71
N LEU A 248 7.87 -2.40 -15.56
CA LEU A 248 7.56 -3.31 -16.66
C LEU A 248 6.16 -3.04 -17.23
N THR A 249 5.98 -3.29 -18.51
CA THR A 249 4.64 -3.41 -19.08
C THR A 249 3.91 -4.58 -18.44
N VAL A 250 2.58 -4.57 -18.53
CA VAL A 250 1.77 -5.73 -18.09
C VAL A 250 2.20 -7.00 -18.81
N ASP A 251 2.50 -6.92 -20.11
CA ASP A 251 2.96 -8.05 -20.93
C ASP A 251 4.28 -8.64 -20.40
N GLU A 252 5.27 -7.78 -20.10
CA GLU A 252 6.55 -8.17 -19.51
C GLU A 252 6.40 -8.72 -18.09
N THR A 253 5.52 -8.12 -17.28
CA THR A 253 5.22 -8.62 -15.93
C THR A 253 4.64 -10.04 -15.97
N LEU A 254 3.70 -10.29 -16.87
CA LEU A 254 3.12 -11.62 -17.10
C LEU A 254 4.17 -12.63 -17.57
N GLU A 255 5.10 -12.21 -18.42
CA GLU A 255 6.22 -13.03 -18.88
C GLU A 255 7.15 -13.43 -17.72
N VAL A 256 7.50 -12.45 -16.87
CA VAL A 256 8.34 -12.71 -15.68
C VAL A 256 7.65 -13.68 -14.74
N ILE A 257 6.35 -13.52 -14.45
CA ILE A 257 5.60 -14.41 -13.58
C ILE A 257 5.52 -15.82 -14.20
N ALA A 258 5.27 -15.93 -15.50
CA ALA A 258 5.20 -17.21 -16.20
C ALA A 258 6.52 -17.99 -16.09
N ARG A 259 7.64 -17.31 -16.34
CA ARG A 259 8.99 -17.90 -16.18
C ARG A 259 9.26 -18.32 -14.73
N ALA A 260 8.99 -17.45 -13.77
CA ALA A 260 9.15 -17.75 -12.35
C ALA A 260 8.28 -18.93 -11.87
N SER A 261 7.11 -19.11 -12.47
CA SER A 261 6.19 -20.23 -12.15
C SER A 261 6.57 -21.54 -12.81
N HIS A 262 7.57 -21.58 -13.67
CA HIS A 262 7.93 -22.74 -14.49
C HIS A 262 6.73 -23.31 -15.28
N ARG A 263 5.86 -22.42 -15.80
CA ARG A 263 4.66 -22.75 -16.56
C ARG A 263 4.72 -22.15 -17.96
N ARG A 264 4.22 -22.89 -18.94
CA ARG A 264 3.92 -22.33 -20.26
C ARG A 264 2.55 -21.65 -20.19
N VAL A 265 2.52 -20.32 -20.37
CA VAL A 265 1.27 -19.54 -20.28
C VAL A 265 0.76 -19.22 -21.68
N ILE A 266 -0.46 -19.71 -21.99
CA ILE A 266 -1.21 -19.33 -23.19
C ILE A 266 -2.09 -18.14 -22.83
N ARG A 267 -1.88 -17.01 -23.51
CA ARG A 267 -2.61 -15.76 -23.26
C ARG A 267 -3.81 -15.66 -24.19
N ILE A 268 -5.00 -15.46 -23.63
CA ILE A 268 -6.24 -15.25 -24.38
C ILE A 268 -6.65 -13.80 -24.21
N PRO A 269 -6.67 -12.98 -25.30
CA PRO A 269 -7.08 -11.59 -25.20
C PRO A 269 -8.55 -11.48 -24.84
N LEU A 270 -8.86 -10.58 -23.88
CA LEU A 270 -10.20 -10.34 -23.41
C LEU A 270 -10.43 -8.81 -23.30
N SER A 271 -11.63 -8.34 -23.67
CA SER A 271 -11.96 -6.94 -23.45
C SER A 271 -12.21 -6.67 -21.96
N ARG A 272 -11.90 -5.44 -21.50
CA ARG A 272 -12.15 -5.02 -20.11
C ARG A 272 -13.61 -5.21 -19.69
N SER A 273 -14.54 -4.80 -20.57
CA SER A 273 -15.98 -4.89 -20.29
C SER A 273 -16.45 -6.34 -20.16
N VAL A 274 -15.98 -7.23 -21.05
CA VAL A 274 -16.31 -8.67 -20.99
C VAL A 274 -15.71 -9.30 -19.72
N ALA A 275 -14.47 -8.97 -19.37
CA ALA A 275 -13.83 -9.49 -18.15
C ALA A 275 -14.61 -9.10 -16.89
N LYS A 276 -14.94 -7.81 -16.73
CA LYS A 276 -15.70 -7.34 -15.58
C LYS A 276 -17.10 -7.92 -15.53
N PHE A 277 -17.81 -7.92 -16.67
CA PHE A 277 -19.14 -8.53 -16.76
C PHE A 277 -19.12 -10.01 -16.35
N ALA A 278 -18.15 -10.78 -16.84
CA ALA A 278 -18.04 -12.19 -16.51
C ALA A 278 -17.77 -12.42 -15.01
N ILE A 279 -16.92 -11.60 -14.39
CA ILE A 279 -16.62 -11.71 -12.96
C ILE A 279 -17.85 -11.35 -12.11
N ASP A 280 -18.58 -10.29 -12.48
CA ASP A 280 -19.69 -9.76 -11.68
C ASP A 280 -21.00 -10.54 -11.87
N HIS A 281 -21.25 -11.11 -13.06
CA HIS A 281 -22.57 -11.62 -13.43
C HIS A 281 -22.59 -13.11 -13.80
N VAL A 282 -21.46 -13.74 -14.17
CA VAL A 282 -21.45 -15.16 -14.53
C VAL A 282 -21.21 -16.03 -13.29
N PRO A 283 -22.19 -16.85 -12.88
CA PRO A 283 -22.06 -17.71 -11.71
C PRO A 283 -20.80 -18.60 -11.78
N GLY A 284 -20.02 -18.59 -10.71
CA GLY A 284 -18.82 -19.42 -10.61
C GLY A 284 -17.52 -18.81 -11.15
N VAL A 285 -17.58 -17.78 -12.02
CA VAL A 285 -16.36 -17.14 -12.56
C VAL A 285 -15.54 -16.50 -11.44
N TYR A 286 -16.16 -15.75 -10.55
CA TYR A 286 -15.45 -15.21 -9.38
C TYR A 286 -14.82 -16.29 -8.50
N ARG A 287 -15.56 -17.40 -8.24
CA ARG A 287 -15.04 -18.54 -7.44
C ARG A 287 -13.83 -19.19 -8.10
N LEU A 288 -13.87 -19.28 -9.43
CA LEU A 288 -12.79 -19.87 -10.22
C LEU A 288 -11.57 -18.97 -10.27
N LEU A 289 -11.75 -17.70 -10.65
CA LEU A 289 -10.67 -16.75 -10.83
C LEU A 289 -10.13 -16.23 -9.48
N ARG A 290 -11.02 -16.01 -8.49
CA ARG A 290 -10.74 -15.33 -7.22
C ARG A 290 -10.11 -13.96 -7.42
N ILE A 291 -10.43 -13.30 -8.54
CA ILE A 291 -9.98 -11.95 -8.91
C ILE A 291 -11.20 -11.02 -8.80
N PRO A 292 -11.19 -10.02 -7.91
CA PRO A 292 -12.27 -9.04 -7.88
C PRO A 292 -12.27 -8.19 -9.16
N ALA A 293 -13.46 -7.80 -9.63
CA ALA A 293 -13.60 -6.99 -10.85
C ALA A 293 -12.80 -5.68 -10.80
N GLY A 294 -12.67 -5.07 -9.62
CA GLY A 294 -11.85 -3.87 -9.40
C GLY A 294 -10.36 -4.09 -9.66
N ALA A 295 -9.84 -5.31 -9.46
CA ALA A 295 -8.42 -5.61 -9.73
C ALA A 295 -8.07 -5.60 -11.22
N VAL A 296 -9.07 -5.82 -12.11
CA VAL A 296 -8.89 -5.74 -13.56
C VAL A 296 -8.42 -4.37 -14.00
N ASP A 297 -8.85 -3.31 -13.30
CA ASP A 297 -8.54 -1.93 -13.64
C ASP A 297 -7.05 -1.59 -13.45
N TYR A 298 -6.35 -2.27 -12.55
CA TYR A 298 -4.92 -2.08 -12.32
C TYR A 298 -4.05 -2.57 -13.49
N PHE A 299 -4.53 -3.56 -14.26
CA PHE A 299 -3.84 -4.04 -15.46
C PHE A 299 -4.06 -3.18 -16.71
N VAL A 300 -4.91 -2.16 -16.62
CA VAL A 300 -5.18 -1.18 -17.68
C VAL A 300 -5.00 0.25 -17.18
N HIS A 301 -4.19 0.44 -16.15
CA HIS A 301 -3.97 1.73 -15.53
C HIS A 301 -3.09 2.63 -16.44
N PRO A 302 -3.58 3.82 -16.82
CA PRO A 302 -2.91 4.62 -17.85
C PRO A 302 -1.82 5.55 -17.32
N THR A 303 -1.69 5.67 -15.98
CA THR A 303 -0.82 6.66 -15.35
C THR A 303 0.60 6.15 -15.20
N LEU A 304 1.56 7.00 -15.49
CA LEU A 304 2.96 6.87 -15.14
C LEU A 304 3.26 7.77 -13.93
N TYR A 305 4.24 7.42 -13.12
CA TYR A 305 4.57 8.15 -11.90
C TYR A 305 5.93 8.82 -12.02
N ASP A 306 5.96 10.13 -11.83
CA ASP A 306 7.21 10.86 -11.63
C ASP A 306 7.75 10.57 -10.22
N THR A 307 9.01 10.27 -10.10
CA THR A 307 9.69 9.94 -8.85
C THR A 307 10.90 10.86 -8.60
N ALA A 308 10.84 12.09 -9.08
CA ALA A 308 11.99 13.01 -9.03
C ALA A 308 12.44 13.33 -7.59
N ASN A 309 11.51 13.67 -6.69
CA ASN A 309 11.83 13.89 -5.27
C ASN A 309 12.38 12.61 -4.64
N THR A 310 11.73 11.47 -4.93
CA THR A 310 12.15 10.16 -4.41
C THR A 310 13.58 9.83 -4.85
N GLN A 311 13.91 10.01 -6.13
CA GLN A 311 15.26 9.74 -6.64
C GLN A 311 16.31 10.71 -6.11
N LEU A 312 15.92 11.97 -5.86
CA LEU A 312 16.83 13.00 -5.33
C LEU A 312 17.18 12.73 -3.86
N ASP A 313 16.18 12.41 -3.05
CA ASP A 313 16.32 12.36 -1.59
C ASP A 313 16.59 10.93 -1.05
N LEU A 314 16.35 9.90 -1.87
CA LEU A 314 16.50 8.50 -1.47
C LEU A 314 17.71 7.86 -2.17
N PRO A 315 18.76 7.47 -1.44
CA PRO A 315 19.95 6.84 -2.02
C PRO A 315 19.74 5.37 -2.40
N LEU A 316 18.52 4.86 -2.22
CA LEU A 316 18.15 3.47 -2.50
C LEU A 316 17.58 3.34 -3.91
N ARG A 317 17.92 2.26 -4.59
CA ARG A 317 17.30 1.91 -5.87
C ARG A 317 16.12 0.96 -5.65
N VAL A 318 15.06 1.17 -6.42
CA VAL A 318 13.93 0.23 -6.44
C VAL A 318 14.43 -1.10 -7.01
N PRO A 319 14.24 -2.23 -6.31
CA PRO A 319 14.54 -3.55 -6.87
C PRO A 319 13.67 -3.81 -8.11
N ARG A 320 14.25 -4.32 -9.19
CA ARG A 320 13.49 -4.66 -10.40
C ARG A 320 12.60 -5.86 -10.13
N PHE A 321 11.36 -5.82 -10.58
CA PHE A 321 10.40 -6.90 -10.38
C PHE A 321 10.95 -8.27 -10.85
N ALA A 322 11.69 -8.30 -11.95
CA ALA A 322 12.28 -9.52 -12.48
C ALA A 322 13.29 -10.18 -11.52
N ASP A 323 13.94 -9.42 -10.64
CA ASP A 323 14.99 -9.92 -9.75
C ASP A 323 14.42 -10.67 -8.53
N TYR A 324 13.17 -10.38 -8.15
CA TYR A 324 12.55 -10.98 -6.96
C TYR A 324 11.24 -11.75 -7.22
N ALA A 325 10.70 -11.69 -8.43
CA ALA A 325 9.43 -12.36 -8.77
C ALA A 325 9.43 -13.86 -8.48
N ALA A 326 10.57 -14.54 -8.65
CA ALA A 326 10.70 -15.97 -8.33
C ALA A 326 10.41 -16.24 -6.85
N ARG A 327 10.92 -15.42 -5.95
CA ARG A 327 10.68 -15.54 -4.50
C ARG A 327 9.22 -15.33 -4.13
N LEU A 328 8.55 -14.36 -4.79
CA LEU A 328 7.10 -14.16 -4.60
C LEU A 328 6.29 -15.39 -5.03
N VAL A 329 6.67 -15.99 -6.15
CA VAL A 329 6.01 -17.20 -6.68
C VAL A 329 6.26 -18.40 -5.77
N GLU A 330 7.50 -18.61 -5.32
CA GLU A 330 7.88 -19.67 -4.39
C GLU A 330 7.13 -19.53 -3.06
N PHE A 331 7.10 -18.32 -2.50
CA PHE A 331 6.35 -18.03 -1.27
C PHE A 331 4.85 -18.29 -1.45
N ALA A 332 4.26 -17.83 -2.55
CA ALA A 332 2.83 -18.06 -2.83
C ALA A 332 2.49 -19.55 -3.04
N ALA A 333 3.40 -20.32 -3.61
CA ALA A 333 3.25 -21.77 -3.77
C ALA A 333 3.32 -22.51 -2.42
N ALA A 334 4.17 -22.04 -1.50
CA ALA A 334 4.36 -22.62 -0.17
C ALA A 334 3.23 -22.26 0.81
N HIS A 335 2.49 -21.15 0.57
CA HIS A 335 1.46 -20.62 1.47
C HIS A 335 0.10 -20.43 0.78
N PRO A 336 -0.52 -21.50 0.26
CA PRO A 336 -1.79 -21.40 -0.46
C PRO A 336 -2.97 -20.94 0.41
N GLU A 337 -2.83 -20.97 1.74
CA GLU A 337 -3.82 -20.55 2.75
C GLU A 337 -3.96 -19.03 2.84
N ILE A 338 -2.96 -18.25 2.46
CA ILE A 338 -3.04 -16.79 2.50
C ILE A 338 -4.07 -16.29 1.49
N SER A 339 -4.99 -15.45 1.94
CA SER A 339 -6.06 -14.90 1.11
C SER A 339 -5.82 -13.44 0.74
N ALA A 340 -6.56 -12.94 -0.24
CA ALA A 340 -6.58 -11.52 -0.61
C ALA A 340 -7.28 -10.65 0.45
N SER A 341 -8.09 -11.23 1.32
CA SER A 341 -8.85 -10.54 2.38
C SER A 341 -8.17 -10.60 3.76
N ALA A 342 -6.98 -11.19 3.86
CA ALA A 342 -6.25 -11.21 5.11
C ALA A 342 -5.99 -9.78 5.60
N MET A 343 -6.42 -9.47 6.84
CA MET A 343 -6.27 -8.17 7.52
C MET A 343 -7.22 -7.03 7.07
N ALA A 344 -8.42 -7.33 6.58
CA ALA A 344 -9.47 -6.33 6.35
C ALA A 344 -10.39 -6.15 7.58
#